data_3a57ee132a327ffadd8c545c71002777
#
_entry.id   3a57ee132a327ffadd8c545c71002777
#
_cell.length_a   1.000
_cell.length_b   1.000
_cell.length_c   1.000
_cell.angle_alpha   90.00
_cell.angle_beta   90.00
_cell.angle_gamma   90.00
#
_symmetry.space_group_name_H-M   'P 1'
#
loop_
_entity.id
_entity.type
_entity.pdbx_description
1 polymer ?
#
loop_
_entity_poly.entity_id
_entity_poly.type
_entity_poly.pdbx_seq_one_letter_code
_entity_poly.pdbx_strand_id
1 'polypeptide(L)'
;MYGVRPVVEVLRSGRREVYEILDASENREAAELANSLDIRVQQTGRDDLDELTGGGVHQGLAARVGGYPYSSLDEILAKPDALVVVLDEVTDPQNLGAILRVAEGAGASGVVIPKDRSAEVNATVAKASAGASEHVLVAKVTNLRRALDEMKGRGVWAFAAEGSESGKPDSTPYTGLDLAGPVALVLGSEGRGVRRLVRDGCDGGTYIPMFGEVSSLNVSAAAAVLLYEARRQRGG
;
A
#
# COMPACT_ATOMS: atom_id res chain seq x y z
N MET A 1 -9.44 6.74 -13.23
CA MET A 1 -9.75 5.82 -12.10
C MET A 1 -11.13 5.21 -12.33
N TYR A 2 -11.39 3.98 -11.90
CA TYR A 2 -12.70 3.35 -12.14
C TYR A 2 -13.11 2.38 -11.02
N GLY A 3 -14.43 2.13 -10.92
CA GLY A 3 -15.08 1.31 -9.90
C GLY A 3 -15.66 2.12 -8.75
N VAL A 4 -16.77 1.65 -8.18
CA VAL A 4 -17.54 2.39 -7.17
C VAL A 4 -16.67 2.77 -5.97
N ARG A 5 -16.00 1.81 -5.33
CA ARG A 5 -15.18 2.10 -4.14
C ARG A 5 -14.04 3.08 -4.42
N PRO A 6 -13.16 2.88 -5.42
CA PRO A 6 -12.08 3.83 -5.70
C PRO A 6 -12.58 5.26 -5.97
N VAL A 7 -13.69 5.41 -6.71
CA VAL A 7 -14.26 6.73 -7.02
C VAL A 7 -14.85 7.40 -5.77
N VAL A 8 -15.57 6.66 -4.94
CA VAL A 8 -16.08 7.19 -3.68
C VAL A 8 -14.93 7.59 -2.75
N GLU A 9 -13.89 6.77 -2.62
CA GLU A 9 -12.78 7.05 -1.70
C GLU A 9 -11.89 8.20 -2.18
N VAL A 10 -11.73 8.42 -3.49
CA VAL A 10 -11.00 9.62 -3.97
C VAL A 10 -11.76 10.91 -3.67
N LEU A 11 -13.10 10.89 -3.77
CA LEU A 11 -13.94 12.04 -3.39
C LEU A 11 -13.87 12.31 -1.88
N ARG A 12 -13.91 11.26 -1.05
CA ARG A 12 -13.84 11.38 0.42
C ARG A 12 -12.49 11.88 0.91
N SER A 13 -11.40 11.40 0.32
CA SER A 13 -10.05 11.75 0.75
C SER A 13 -9.68 13.19 0.46
N GLY A 14 -10.16 13.77 -0.64
CA GLY A 14 -9.84 15.11 -1.09
C GLY A 14 -8.34 15.35 -1.39
N ARG A 15 -7.51 14.29 -1.41
CA ARG A 15 -6.06 14.39 -1.60
C ARG A 15 -5.65 14.61 -3.06
N ARG A 16 -6.55 14.30 -3.99
CA ARG A 16 -6.31 14.31 -5.41
C ARG A 16 -7.34 15.19 -6.10
N GLU A 17 -6.91 15.96 -7.08
CA GLU A 17 -7.83 16.72 -7.90
C GLU A 17 -8.73 15.77 -8.70
N VAL A 18 -10.04 16.01 -8.66
CA VAL A 18 -11.04 15.25 -9.41
C VAL A 18 -11.69 16.22 -10.40
N TYR A 19 -11.51 15.99 -11.69
CA TYR A 19 -11.99 16.88 -12.74
C TYR A 19 -13.47 16.62 -13.08
N GLU A 20 -13.87 15.35 -13.14
CA GLU A 20 -15.24 14.93 -13.41
C GLU A 20 -15.48 13.47 -12.99
N ILE A 21 -16.74 13.16 -12.76
CA ILE A 21 -17.26 11.80 -12.57
C ILE A 21 -18.02 11.38 -13.83
N LEU A 22 -17.77 10.17 -14.31
CA LEU A 22 -18.50 9.51 -15.39
C LEU A 22 -19.38 8.42 -14.79
N ASP A 23 -20.69 8.56 -14.88
CA ASP A 23 -21.65 7.69 -14.21
C ASP A 23 -22.63 7.06 -15.21
N ALA A 24 -22.60 5.72 -15.31
CA ALA A 24 -23.54 4.88 -16.06
C ALA A 24 -24.42 4.02 -15.14
N SER A 25 -24.38 4.25 -13.82
CA SER A 25 -25.02 3.44 -12.80
C SER A 25 -26.00 4.22 -11.90
N GLU A 26 -26.07 5.55 -12.10
CA GLU A 26 -26.84 6.45 -11.24
C GLU A 26 -26.44 6.31 -9.76
N ASN A 27 -25.11 6.30 -9.51
CA ASN A 27 -24.60 6.07 -8.17
C ASN A 27 -24.86 7.29 -7.26
N ARG A 28 -25.84 7.15 -6.39
CA ARG A 28 -26.30 8.23 -5.52
C ARG A 28 -25.20 8.75 -4.59
N GLU A 29 -24.43 7.87 -3.97
CA GLU A 29 -23.35 8.26 -3.04
C GLU A 29 -22.25 9.09 -3.74
N ALA A 30 -21.80 8.62 -4.91
CA ALA A 30 -20.81 9.36 -5.69
C ALA A 30 -21.36 10.71 -6.19
N ALA A 31 -22.62 10.77 -6.60
CA ALA A 31 -23.27 12.00 -7.05
C ALA A 31 -23.41 13.01 -5.90
N GLU A 32 -23.85 12.59 -4.71
CA GLU A 32 -23.98 13.45 -3.53
C GLU A 32 -22.61 14.02 -3.11
N LEU A 33 -21.56 13.20 -3.07
CA LEU A 33 -20.20 13.63 -2.76
C LEU A 33 -19.64 14.59 -3.82
N ALA A 34 -19.80 14.27 -5.11
CA ALA A 34 -19.34 15.13 -6.20
C ALA A 34 -20.02 16.50 -6.16
N ASN A 35 -21.34 16.54 -5.94
CA ASN A 35 -22.11 17.78 -5.81
C ASN A 35 -21.63 18.61 -4.61
N SER A 36 -21.33 17.99 -3.47
CA SER A 36 -20.83 18.70 -2.29
C SER A 36 -19.44 19.34 -2.49
N LEU A 37 -18.69 18.83 -3.46
CA LEU A 37 -17.34 19.29 -3.85
C LEU A 37 -17.33 20.16 -5.13
N ASP A 38 -18.51 20.50 -5.67
CA ASP A 38 -18.68 21.21 -6.94
C ASP A 38 -18.00 20.50 -8.14
N ILE A 39 -17.99 19.16 -8.13
CA ILE A 39 -17.42 18.33 -9.17
C ILE A 39 -18.53 17.91 -10.15
N ARG A 40 -18.26 18.10 -11.44
CA ARG A 40 -19.19 17.73 -12.52
C ARG A 40 -19.42 16.21 -12.54
N VAL A 41 -20.71 15.82 -12.56
CA VAL A 41 -21.12 14.45 -12.86
C VAL A 41 -21.70 14.40 -14.26
N GLN A 42 -21.08 13.61 -15.13
CA GLN A 42 -21.52 13.39 -16.49
C GLN A 42 -22.16 12.00 -16.59
N GLN A 43 -23.42 11.95 -17.05
CA GLN A 43 -24.04 10.67 -17.42
C GLN A 43 -23.42 10.14 -18.70
N THR A 44 -23.12 8.85 -18.75
CA THR A 44 -22.46 8.17 -19.85
C THR A 44 -23.02 6.78 -20.08
N GLY A 45 -22.66 6.15 -21.20
CA GLY A 45 -22.99 4.75 -21.47
C GLY A 45 -22.00 3.77 -20.81
N ARG A 46 -22.40 2.52 -20.61
CA ARG A 46 -21.48 1.47 -20.14
C ARG A 46 -20.40 1.18 -21.18
N ASP A 47 -20.77 1.19 -22.46
CA ASP A 47 -19.85 0.94 -23.59
C ASP A 47 -18.73 2.01 -23.62
N ASP A 48 -19.06 3.27 -23.35
CA ASP A 48 -18.07 4.35 -23.27
C ASP A 48 -17.10 4.12 -22.09
N LEU A 49 -17.60 3.61 -20.96
CA LEU A 49 -16.77 3.26 -19.81
C LEU A 49 -15.90 2.05 -20.08
N ASP A 50 -16.39 1.04 -20.79
CA ASP A 50 -15.61 -0.12 -21.21
C ASP A 50 -14.45 0.29 -22.11
N GLU A 51 -14.68 1.19 -23.07
CA GLU A 51 -13.64 1.74 -23.93
C GLU A 51 -12.60 2.53 -23.10
N LEU A 52 -13.04 3.46 -22.25
CA LEU A 52 -12.17 4.29 -21.42
C LEU A 52 -11.33 3.50 -20.43
N THR A 53 -11.84 2.39 -19.91
CA THR A 53 -11.16 1.55 -18.91
C THR A 53 -10.37 0.39 -19.50
N GLY A 54 -10.45 0.20 -20.84
CA GLY A 54 -9.86 -0.95 -21.52
C GLY A 54 -10.48 -2.28 -21.08
N GLY A 55 -11.79 -2.32 -20.85
CA GLY A 55 -12.53 -3.49 -20.38
C GLY A 55 -12.39 -3.76 -18.88
N GLY A 56 -11.92 -2.80 -18.13
CA GLY A 56 -11.81 -2.92 -16.67
C GLY A 56 -13.17 -3.00 -15.96
N VAL A 57 -13.25 -3.71 -14.84
CA VAL A 57 -14.50 -3.88 -14.07
C VAL A 57 -14.87 -2.55 -13.38
N HIS A 58 -15.45 -1.60 -14.13
CA HIS A 58 -15.78 -0.24 -13.69
C HIS A 58 -17.06 -0.13 -12.86
N GLN A 59 -17.94 -1.13 -12.86
CA GLN A 59 -19.19 -1.16 -12.09
C GLN A 59 -20.13 0.03 -12.41
N GLY A 60 -20.03 0.60 -13.60
CA GLY A 60 -20.80 1.76 -14.04
C GLY A 60 -20.28 3.12 -13.55
N LEU A 61 -19.08 3.18 -12.94
CA LEU A 61 -18.55 4.43 -12.39
C LEU A 61 -17.06 4.60 -12.69
N ALA A 62 -16.68 5.79 -13.14
CA ALA A 62 -15.31 6.20 -13.34
C ALA A 62 -15.11 7.68 -12.95
N ALA A 63 -13.87 8.08 -12.74
CA ALA A 63 -13.49 9.46 -12.46
C ALA A 63 -12.24 9.83 -13.25
N ARG A 64 -12.22 11.05 -13.80
CA ARG A 64 -11.00 11.68 -14.32
C ARG A 64 -10.33 12.43 -13.18
N VAL A 65 -9.11 12.05 -12.85
CA VAL A 65 -8.39 12.54 -11.67
C VAL A 65 -6.98 12.98 -12.04
N GLY A 66 -6.41 13.85 -11.24
CA GLY A 66 -5.01 14.26 -11.32
C GLY A 66 -4.04 13.12 -11.01
N GLY A 67 -2.75 13.39 -11.13
CA GLY A 67 -1.69 12.46 -10.77
C GLY A 67 -1.76 12.04 -9.30
N TYR A 68 -1.24 10.85 -8.98
CA TYR A 68 -1.21 10.40 -7.58
C TYR A 68 -0.26 11.31 -6.76
N PRO A 69 -0.72 11.85 -5.62
CA PRO A 69 0.06 12.75 -4.79
C PRO A 69 0.97 11.95 -3.85
N TYR A 70 2.14 11.52 -4.35
CA TYR A 70 3.13 10.85 -3.50
C TYR A 70 3.59 11.77 -2.37
N SER A 71 3.66 11.21 -1.18
CA SER A 71 4.12 11.89 0.02
C SER A 71 5.64 11.83 0.16
N SER A 72 6.19 12.67 1.01
CA SER A 72 7.59 12.57 1.44
C SER A 72 7.76 11.50 2.52
N LEU A 73 8.99 11.05 2.74
CA LEU A 73 9.32 10.17 3.85
C LEU A 73 9.09 10.88 5.20
N ASP A 74 9.35 12.18 5.26
CA ASP A 74 9.12 13.00 6.45
C ASP A 74 7.66 12.99 6.91
N GLU A 75 6.71 13.08 5.97
CA GLU A 75 5.27 13.00 6.28
C GLU A 75 4.89 11.64 6.87
N ILE A 76 5.46 10.54 6.34
CA ILE A 76 5.21 9.19 6.88
C ILE A 76 5.78 9.05 8.29
N LEU A 77 6.95 9.63 8.55
CA LEU A 77 7.65 9.55 9.82
C LEU A 77 7.26 10.65 10.84
N ALA A 78 6.26 11.46 10.55
CA ALA A 78 5.80 12.52 11.43
C ALA A 78 5.18 12.01 12.73
N LYS A 79 4.66 10.76 12.74
CA LYS A 79 4.09 10.13 13.94
C LYS A 79 5.20 9.48 14.76
N PRO A 80 5.22 9.68 16.09
CA PRO A 80 6.26 9.12 16.96
C PRO A 80 6.23 7.58 17.04
N ASP A 81 5.06 6.97 16.79
CA ASP A 81 4.82 5.54 16.79
C ASP A 81 4.68 4.97 15.37
N ALA A 82 5.45 5.50 14.41
CA ALA A 82 5.33 5.17 13.00
C ALA A 82 5.34 3.66 12.75
N LEU A 83 4.31 3.15 12.05
CA LEU A 83 4.26 1.81 11.47
C LEU A 83 4.41 1.96 9.96
N VAL A 84 5.56 1.57 9.42
CA VAL A 84 5.91 1.79 8.02
C VAL A 84 6.03 0.45 7.28
N VAL A 85 5.51 0.40 6.06
CA VAL A 85 5.75 -0.71 5.14
C VAL A 85 6.76 -0.27 4.10
N VAL A 86 7.83 -1.03 3.91
CA VAL A 86 8.84 -0.77 2.87
C VAL A 86 8.79 -1.91 1.87
N LEU A 87 8.56 -1.60 0.60
CA LEU A 87 8.43 -2.60 -0.46
C LEU A 87 9.67 -2.59 -1.35
N ASP A 88 10.33 -3.75 -1.46
CA ASP A 88 11.51 -3.92 -2.28
C ASP A 88 11.20 -4.74 -3.54
N GLU A 89 11.13 -4.07 -4.69
CA GLU A 89 10.84 -4.66 -6.01
C GLU A 89 9.47 -5.38 -6.11
N VAL A 90 8.43 -4.88 -5.44
CA VAL A 90 7.05 -5.33 -5.65
C VAL A 90 6.52 -4.67 -6.92
N THR A 91 6.49 -5.41 -8.01
CA THR A 91 6.17 -4.89 -9.36
C THR A 91 4.74 -5.16 -9.80
N ASP A 92 4.04 -6.10 -9.16
CA ASP A 92 2.65 -6.40 -9.48
C ASP A 92 1.70 -5.37 -8.86
N PRO A 93 0.89 -4.64 -9.68
CA PRO A 93 -0.11 -3.71 -9.20
C PRO A 93 -1.18 -4.32 -8.28
N GLN A 94 -1.51 -5.61 -8.44
CA GLN A 94 -2.47 -6.29 -7.58
C GLN A 94 -1.91 -6.47 -6.17
N ASN A 95 -0.65 -6.89 -6.07
CA ASN A 95 0.03 -7.01 -4.78
C ASN A 95 0.19 -5.65 -4.10
N LEU A 96 0.62 -4.61 -4.84
CA LEU A 96 0.71 -3.27 -4.28
C LEU A 96 -0.65 -2.78 -3.76
N GLY A 97 -1.72 -2.95 -4.54
CA GLY A 97 -3.07 -2.56 -4.13
C GLY A 97 -3.55 -3.30 -2.89
N ALA A 98 -3.33 -4.63 -2.83
CA ALA A 98 -3.68 -5.43 -1.65
C ALA A 98 -2.89 -5.00 -0.41
N ILE A 99 -1.59 -4.71 -0.55
CA ILE A 99 -0.75 -4.22 0.55
C ILE A 99 -1.23 -2.84 1.04
N LEU A 100 -1.55 -1.91 0.13
CA LEU A 100 -2.07 -0.60 0.50
C LEU A 100 -3.39 -0.71 1.28
N ARG A 101 -4.27 -1.64 0.87
CA ARG A 101 -5.52 -1.89 1.59
C ARG A 101 -5.29 -2.43 3.00
N VAL A 102 -4.37 -3.36 3.15
CA VAL A 102 -4.00 -3.92 4.46
C VAL A 102 -3.31 -2.87 5.33
N ALA A 103 -2.41 -2.07 4.75
CA ALA A 103 -1.69 -1.02 5.45
C ALA A 103 -2.63 0.06 5.99
N GLU A 104 -3.62 0.46 5.18
CA GLU A 104 -4.68 1.38 5.61
C GLU A 104 -5.48 0.77 6.76
N GLY A 105 -6.02 -0.45 6.60
CA GLY A 105 -6.83 -1.13 7.62
C GLY A 105 -6.09 -1.41 8.93
N ALA A 106 -4.76 -1.62 8.89
CA ALA A 106 -3.92 -1.77 10.07
C ALA A 106 -3.48 -0.42 10.68
N GLY A 107 -3.83 0.72 10.08
CA GLY A 107 -3.44 2.04 10.53
C GLY A 107 -1.94 2.32 10.38
N ALA A 108 -1.30 1.78 9.34
CA ALA A 108 0.08 2.10 9.02
C ALA A 108 0.25 3.60 8.75
N SER A 109 1.39 4.16 9.12
CA SER A 109 1.74 5.56 8.85
C SER A 109 1.96 5.83 7.38
N GLY A 110 2.41 4.80 6.63
CA GLY A 110 2.57 4.88 5.19
C GLY A 110 3.33 3.70 4.61
N VAL A 111 3.43 3.73 3.28
CA VAL A 111 4.13 2.73 2.47
C VAL A 111 5.24 3.40 1.69
N VAL A 112 6.43 2.83 1.69
CA VAL A 112 7.60 3.34 0.96
C VAL A 112 7.91 2.38 -0.19
N ILE A 113 7.96 2.92 -1.41
CA ILE A 113 8.29 2.17 -2.62
C ILE A 113 9.53 2.77 -3.30
N PRO A 114 10.35 1.97 -4.00
CA PRO A 114 11.42 2.52 -4.81
C PRO A 114 10.85 3.21 -6.06
N LYS A 115 11.58 4.20 -6.57
CA LYS A 115 11.24 4.90 -7.80
C LYS A 115 11.26 3.97 -9.02
N ASP A 116 12.21 3.05 -9.05
CA ASP A 116 12.42 2.11 -10.14
C ASP A 116 12.11 0.68 -9.67
N ARG A 117 11.70 -0.19 -10.59
CA ARG A 117 11.38 -1.60 -10.35
C ARG A 117 10.30 -1.81 -9.29
N SER A 118 9.28 -0.98 -9.31
CA SER A 118 8.12 -1.07 -8.42
C SER A 118 6.85 -0.74 -9.19
N ALA A 119 5.73 -1.30 -8.78
CA ALA A 119 4.45 -0.84 -9.24
C ALA A 119 4.22 0.61 -8.78
N GLU A 120 3.60 1.41 -9.63
CA GLU A 120 3.15 2.76 -9.30
C GLU A 120 1.66 2.77 -8.96
N VAL A 121 1.24 3.73 -8.15
CA VAL A 121 -0.20 3.89 -7.83
C VAL A 121 -0.93 4.43 -9.06
N ASN A 122 -1.65 3.54 -9.72
CA ASN A 122 -2.45 3.78 -10.91
C ASN A 122 -3.90 3.30 -10.72
N ALA A 123 -4.71 3.32 -11.77
CA ALA A 123 -6.10 2.88 -11.70
C ALA A 123 -6.26 1.42 -11.26
N THR A 124 -5.35 0.53 -11.66
CA THR A 124 -5.35 -0.88 -11.26
C THR A 124 -5.08 -1.02 -9.76
N VAL A 125 -4.09 -0.31 -9.24
CA VAL A 125 -3.76 -0.29 -7.80
C VAL A 125 -4.91 0.30 -6.98
N ALA A 126 -5.51 1.41 -7.45
CA ALA A 126 -6.67 1.99 -6.79
C ALA A 126 -7.85 1.01 -6.74
N LYS A 127 -8.08 0.24 -7.83
CA LYS A 127 -9.10 -0.80 -7.88
C LYS A 127 -8.78 -1.97 -6.93
N ALA A 128 -7.55 -2.49 -6.96
CA ALA A 128 -7.11 -3.60 -6.11
C ALA A 128 -7.14 -3.23 -4.62
N SER A 129 -6.80 -1.98 -4.29
CA SER A 129 -6.88 -1.45 -2.92
C SER A 129 -8.30 -1.10 -2.47
N ALA A 130 -9.32 -1.22 -3.34
CA ALA A 130 -10.68 -0.74 -3.08
C ALA A 130 -10.72 0.75 -2.66
N GLY A 131 -9.78 1.57 -3.15
CA GLY A 131 -9.68 2.99 -2.84
C GLY A 131 -8.80 3.31 -1.62
N ALA A 132 -8.31 2.33 -0.85
CA ALA A 132 -7.43 2.58 0.30
C ALA A 132 -6.16 3.35 -0.05
N SER A 133 -5.70 3.27 -1.31
CA SER A 133 -4.61 4.10 -1.83
C SER A 133 -4.83 5.61 -1.65
N GLU A 134 -6.06 6.06 -1.54
CA GLU A 134 -6.39 7.48 -1.38
C GLU A 134 -6.26 7.96 0.07
N HIS A 135 -6.11 7.05 1.04
CA HIS A 135 -6.02 7.35 2.47
C HIS A 135 -4.64 7.10 3.04
N VAL A 136 -3.97 6.01 2.63
CA VAL A 136 -2.62 5.70 3.09
C VAL A 136 -1.57 6.58 2.38
N LEU A 137 -0.57 7.06 3.12
CA LEU A 137 0.54 7.81 2.53
C LEU A 137 1.46 6.85 1.78
N VAL A 138 1.86 7.23 0.56
CA VAL A 138 2.85 6.47 -0.22
C VAL A 138 4.01 7.38 -0.58
N ALA A 139 5.22 7.05 -0.12
CA ALA A 139 6.43 7.75 -0.50
C ALA A 139 7.22 6.98 -1.56
N LYS A 140 7.74 7.72 -2.54
CA LYS A 140 8.57 7.20 -3.62
C LYS A 140 10.01 7.62 -3.41
N VAL A 141 10.91 6.68 -3.17
CA VAL A 141 12.32 6.97 -2.85
C VAL A 141 13.26 6.42 -3.93
N THR A 142 14.37 7.10 -4.17
CA THR A 142 15.38 6.63 -5.13
C THR A 142 16.25 5.49 -4.59
N ASN A 143 16.41 5.41 -3.27
CA ASN A 143 17.28 4.42 -2.64
C ASN A 143 16.68 3.97 -1.31
N LEU A 144 16.21 2.71 -1.26
CA LEU A 144 15.62 2.12 -0.06
C LEU A 144 16.61 2.00 1.10
N ARG A 145 17.90 1.69 0.82
CA ARG A 145 18.90 1.61 1.87
C ARG A 145 19.07 2.95 2.59
N ARG A 146 19.17 4.04 1.83
CA ARG A 146 19.24 5.39 2.41
C ARG A 146 17.97 5.76 3.18
N ALA A 147 16.80 5.38 2.68
CA ALA A 147 15.54 5.60 3.39
C ALA A 147 15.50 4.84 4.73
N LEU A 148 15.99 3.59 4.76
CA LEU A 148 16.13 2.84 6.01
C LEU A 148 17.11 3.48 6.98
N ASP A 149 18.27 3.95 6.51
CA ASP A 149 19.25 4.66 7.34
C ASP A 149 18.63 5.94 7.96
N GLU A 150 17.79 6.66 7.21
CA GLU A 150 17.05 7.83 7.69
C GLU A 150 15.99 7.46 8.74
N MET A 151 15.20 6.39 8.51
CA MET A 151 14.22 5.86 9.47
C MET A 151 14.90 5.47 10.78
N LYS A 152 16.03 4.75 10.71
CA LYS A 152 16.81 4.35 11.88
C LYS A 152 17.37 5.54 12.65
N GLY A 153 17.83 6.58 11.95
CA GLY A 153 18.26 7.85 12.56
C GLY A 153 17.15 8.56 13.36
N ARG A 154 15.88 8.20 13.11
CA ARG A 154 14.69 8.68 13.86
C ARG A 154 14.15 7.64 14.86
N GLY A 155 14.89 6.58 15.13
CA GLY A 155 14.52 5.55 16.11
C GLY A 155 13.51 4.51 15.59
N VAL A 156 13.31 4.40 14.28
CA VAL A 156 12.44 3.39 13.67
C VAL A 156 13.25 2.10 13.46
N TRP A 157 12.85 1.01 14.09
CA TRP A 157 13.46 -0.31 13.90
C TRP A 157 13.00 -0.93 12.58
N ALA A 158 13.91 -1.48 11.81
CA ALA A 158 13.62 -2.06 10.51
C ALA A 158 13.82 -3.58 10.51
N PHE A 159 12.77 -4.34 10.13
CA PHE A 159 12.83 -5.80 10.04
C PHE A 159 12.48 -6.28 8.64
N ALA A 160 13.35 -7.10 8.05
CA ALA A 160 13.12 -7.69 6.74
C ALA A 160 12.29 -8.98 6.86
N ALA A 161 11.18 -9.06 6.13
CA ALA A 161 10.41 -10.29 6.00
C ALA A 161 11.17 -11.29 5.12
N GLU A 162 11.40 -12.48 5.65
CA GLU A 162 12.15 -13.56 5.02
C GLU A 162 11.29 -14.83 4.92
N GLY A 163 11.67 -15.75 4.03
CA GLY A 163 11.05 -17.09 4.01
C GLY A 163 11.36 -17.86 5.29
N SER A 164 10.49 -18.79 5.66
CA SER A 164 10.61 -19.58 6.89
C SER A 164 11.91 -20.40 7.00
N GLU A 165 12.55 -20.67 5.87
CA GLU A 165 13.79 -21.46 5.79
C GLU A 165 15.06 -20.60 5.77
N SER A 166 14.98 -19.29 6.03
CA SER A 166 16.16 -18.41 5.93
C SER A 166 17.32 -18.88 6.83
N GLY A 167 17.01 -19.53 7.95
CA GLY A 167 18.01 -20.10 8.87
C GLY A 167 19.04 -19.09 9.37
N LYS A 168 18.83 -17.81 9.13
CA LYS A 168 19.74 -16.75 9.51
C LYS A 168 19.69 -16.54 11.02
N PRO A 169 20.86 -16.42 11.67
CA PRO A 169 20.93 -16.31 13.13
C PRO A 169 20.28 -15.02 13.69
N ASP A 170 20.10 -13.99 12.86
CA ASP A 170 19.48 -12.71 13.20
C ASP A 170 18.01 -12.62 12.76
N SER A 171 17.38 -13.74 12.41
CA SER A 171 15.98 -13.81 12.01
C SER A 171 15.11 -14.42 13.10
N THR A 172 14.05 -13.73 13.50
CA THR A 172 13.15 -14.10 14.59
C THR A 172 11.74 -14.37 14.06
N PRO A 173 11.00 -15.36 14.59
CA PRO A 173 9.59 -15.50 14.27
C PRO A 173 8.85 -14.18 14.54
N TYR A 174 7.92 -13.81 13.68
CA TYR A 174 7.23 -12.52 13.76
C TYR A 174 6.56 -12.26 15.12
N THR A 175 6.13 -13.33 15.81
CA THR A 175 5.52 -13.24 17.15
C THR A 175 6.53 -12.95 18.25
N GLY A 176 7.82 -13.09 17.99
CA GLY A 176 8.91 -12.82 18.93
C GLY A 176 9.53 -11.42 18.77
N LEU A 177 9.08 -10.64 17.79
CA LEU A 177 9.52 -9.26 17.62
C LEU A 177 8.75 -8.30 18.52
N ASP A 178 9.42 -7.26 19.00
CA ASP A 178 8.76 -6.10 19.56
C ASP A 178 8.35 -5.13 18.43
N LEU A 179 7.05 -5.08 18.17
CA LEU A 179 6.42 -4.24 17.15
C LEU A 179 5.57 -3.12 17.74
N ALA A 180 5.62 -2.92 19.06
CA ALA A 180 4.84 -1.91 19.76
C ALA A 180 5.35 -0.49 19.49
N GLY A 181 6.67 -0.32 19.34
CA GLY A 181 7.33 0.95 19.05
C GLY A 181 7.34 1.31 17.54
N PRO A 182 8.09 2.38 17.17
CA PRO A 182 8.26 2.76 15.77
C PRO A 182 8.97 1.66 14.99
N VAL A 183 8.34 1.16 13.92
CA VAL A 183 8.86 0.02 13.16
C VAL A 183 8.60 0.13 11.66
N ALA A 184 9.55 -0.33 10.86
CA ALA A 184 9.45 -0.52 9.43
C ALA A 184 9.51 -2.02 9.09
N LEU A 185 8.47 -2.52 8.45
CA LEU A 185 8.38 -3.89 7.95
C LEU A 185 8.77 -3.89 6.47
N VAL A 186 9.90 -4.53 6.16
CA VAL A 186 10.47 -4.55 4.80
C VAL A 186 10.09 -5.84 4.11
N LEU A 187 9.30 -5.74 3.04
CA LEU A 187 8.83 -6.88 2.26
C LEU A 187 9.48 -6.85 0.87
N GLY A 188 9.96 -7.98 0.42
CA GLY A 188 10.58 -8.13 -0.89
C GLY A 188 9.65 -8.72 -1.94
N SER A 189 10.14 -8.81 -3.18
CA SER A 189 9.43 -9.44 -4.28
C SER A 189 9.25 -10.95 -4.07
N GLU A 190 8.21 -11.51 -4.71
CA GLU A 190 7.97 -12.94 -4.72
C GLU A 190 9.16 -13.70 -5.33
N GLY A 191 9.60 -14.76 -4.69
CA GLY A 191 10.69 -15.62 -5.09
C GLY A 191 12.10 -15.11 -4.76
N ARG A 192 12.38 -13.81 -4.88
CA ARG A 192 13.72 -13.24 -4.56
C ARG A 192 13.81 -12.70 -3.13
N GLY A 193 12.67 -12.35 -2.54
CA GLY A 193 12.64 -11.70 -1.23
C GLY A 193 13.25 -10.30 -1.24
N VAL A 194 13.73 -9.86 -0.10
CA VAL A 194 14.40 -8.55 0.08
C VAL A 194 15.83 -8.63 -0.45
N ARG A 195 16.22 -7.68 -1.30
CA ARG A 195 17.57 -7.61 -1.85
C ARG A 195 18.61 -7.44 -0.75
N ARG A 196 19.78 -8.04 -0.94
CA ARG A 196 20.88 -8.07 0.04
C ARG A 196 21.20 -6.68 0.60
N LEU A 197 21.40 -5.67 -0.24
CA LEU A 197 21.75 -4.31 0.21
C LEU A 197 20.65 -3.67 1.07
N VAL A 198 19.38 -3.98 0.81
CA VAL A 198 18.24 -3.51 1.62
C VAL A 198 18.19 -4.29 2.93
N ARG A 199 18.36 -5.62 2.88
CA ARG A 199 18.41 -6.50 4.06
C ARG A 199 19.55 -6.12 5.01
N ASP A 200 20.75 -5.81 4.50
CA ASP A 200 21.90 -5.35 5.27
C ASP A 200 21.66 -3.96 5.92
N GLY A 201 20.60 -3.26 5.51
CA GLY A 201 20.12 -2.01 6.12
C GLY A 201 19.16 -2.21 7.27
N CYS A 202 18.58 -3.40 7.40
CA CYS A 202 17.65 -3.73 8.48
C CYS A 202 18.38 -4.07 9.77
N ASP A 203 17.68 -3.95 10.90
CA ASP A 203 18.20 -4.30 12.23
C ASP A 203 18.13 -5.81 12.48
N GLY A 204 17.25 -6.52 11.75
CA GLY A 204 17.09 -7.96 11.81
C GLY A 204 16.18 -8.48 10.71
N GLY A 205 15.97 -9.80 10.73
CA GLY A 205 14.98 -10.49 9.91
C GLY A 205 13.80 -10.95 10.72
N THR A 206 12.69 -11.18 10.02
CA THR A 206 11.53 -11.85 10.60
C THR A 206 10.93 -12.81 9.60
N TYR A 207 10.34 -13.89 10.10
CA TYR A 207 9.67 -14.87 9.26
C TYR A 207 8.33 -15.29 9.86
N ILE A 208 7.44 -15.74 8.98
CA ILE A 208 6.16 -16.35 9.33
C ILE A 208 6.37 -17.87 9.25
N PRO A 209 6.23 -18.63 10.37
CA PRO A 209 6.37 -20.08 10.33
C PRO A 209 5.38 -20.71 9.34
N MET A 210 5.89 -21.57 8.47
CA MET A 210 5.09 -22.33 7.52
C MET A 210 5.01 -23.79 7.99
N PHE A 211 3.81 -24.37 7.96
CA PHE A 211 3.55 -25.73 8.44
C PHE A 211 3.16 -26.70 7.32
N GLY A 212 3.18 -26.22 6.08
CA GLY A 212 2.91 -26.99 4.86
C GLY A 212 4.15 -27.15 4.01
N GLU A 213 3.99 -27.67 2.79
CA GLU A 213 5.07 -27.91 1.83
C GLU A 213 5.57 -26.64 1.13
N VAL A 214 4.81 -25.56 1.17
CA VAL A 214 5.19 -24.28 0.55
C VAL A 214 5.97 -23.42 1.55
N SER A 215 7.11 -22.89 1.12
CA SER A 215 8.07 -22.19 1.99
C SER A 215 7.76 -20.70 2.24
N SER A 216 6.77 -20.11 1.56
CA SER A 216 6.45 -18.69 1.70
C SER A 216 4.99 -18.37 1.36
N LEU A 217 4.50 -17.23 1.87
CA LEU A 217 3.23 -16.65 1.49
C LEU A 217 3.40 -15.65 0.33
N ASN A 218 2.31 -15.38 -0.38
CA ASN A 218 2.22 -14.18 -1.22
C ASN A 218 2.56 -12.93 -0.40
N VAL A 219 3.23 -11.95 -1.02
CA VAL A 219 3.74 -10.76 -0.32
C VAL A 219 2.65 -9.95 0.37
N SER A 220 1.45 -9.86 -0.21
CA SER A 220 0.33 -9.15 0.41
C SER A 220 -0.27 -9.90 1.61
N ALA A 221 -0.27 -11.23 1.56
CA ALA A 221 -0.66 -12.07 2.69
C ALA A 221 0.35 -11.95 3.84
N ALA A 222 1.65 -11.99 3.54
CA ALA A 222 2.70 -11.75 4.53
C ALA A 222 2.57 -10.36 5.17
N ALA A 223 2.31 -9.33 4.36
CA ALA A 223 2.06 -7.97 4.86
C ALA A 223 0.87 -7.95 5.84
N ALA A 224 -0.21 -8.66 5.54
CA ALA A 224 -1.38 -8.72 6.42
C ALA A 224 -1.03 -9.33 7.79
N VAL A 225 -0.35 -10.47 7.81
CA VAL A 225 0.05 -11.14 9.05
C VAL A 225 0.93 -10.21 9.90
N LEU A 226 1.97 -9.62 9.30
CA LEU A 226 2.94 -8.79 10.03
C LEU A 226 2.32 -7.48 10.53
N LEU A 227 1.51 -6.81 9.72
CA LEU A 227 0.86 -5.54 10.10
C LEU A 227 -0.18 -5.74 11.20
N TYR A 228 -0.98 -6.79 11.13
CA TYR A 228 -1.97 -7.07 12.17
C TYR A 228 -1.35 -7.60 13.46
N GLU A 229 -0.20 -8.26 13.39
CA GLU A 229 0.58 -8.54 14.61
C GLU A 229 1.11 -7.26 15.25
N ALA A 230 1.68 -6.34 14.45
CA ALA A 230 2.08 -5.03 14.95
C ALA A 230 0.88 -4.27 15.56
N ARG A 231 -0.29 -4.34 14.94
CA ARG A 231 -1.51 -3.72 15.46
C ARG A 231 -1.96 -4.34 16.78
N ARG A 232 -1.95 -5.67 16.88
CA ARG A 232 -2.28 -6.40 18.11
C ARG A 232 -1.37 -5.97 19.29
N GLN A 233 -0.06 -5.84 19.06
CA GLN A 233 0.89 -5.42 20.09
C GLN A 233 0.69 -3.96 20.53
N ARG A 234 0.11 -3.12 19.66
CA ARG A 234 -0.21 -1.71 19.92
C ARG A 234 -1.58 -1.48 20.58
N GLY A 235 -2.24 -2.54 21.03
CA GLY A 235 -3.52 -2.49 21.74
C GLY A 235 -4.74 -2.32 20.83
N GLY A 236 -4.66 -2.84 19.61
CA GLY A 236 -5.76 -2.88 18.63
C GLY A 236 -6.45 -4.21 18.58
#